data_4721ed1ffdfc0716a2403b9b105dc55b
#
_entry.id   4721ed1ffdfc0716a2403b9b105dc55b
#
_cell.length_a   1.000
_cell.length_b   1.000
_cell.length_c   1.000
_cell.angle_alpha   90.00
_cell.angle_beta   90.00
_cell.angle_gamma   90.00
#
_symmetry.space_group_name_H-M   'P 1'
#
loop_
_entity.id
_entity.type
_entity.pdbx_description
1 polymer ?
#
loop_
_entity_poly.entity_id
_entity_poly.type
_entity_poly.pdbx_seq_one_letter_code
_entity_poly.pdbx_strand_id
1 'polypeptide(L)'
;MGKYRGPTCKLSRREGTDLFLKSRGNPLESKCKVEQKPGQHGARRGRESDYAVQLRAKQRIRRMYGVLEKQFRNYYKLADQKKGATGVNLLNFLEQRLDNVVYRMGFGSTRAESRQLVSHKAIIIKFKGVM
;
A
#
# COMPACT_ATOMS: atom_id res chain seq x y z
N MET A 1 10.75 -4.83 -12.90
CA MET A 1 10.41 -4.72 -11.47
C MET A 1 9.12 -5.49 -11.17
N GLY A 2 9.13 -6.34 -10.16
CA GLY A 2 7.95 -7.09 -9.75
C GLY A 2 6.85 -6.18 -9.19
N LYS A 3 5.60 -6.46 -9.53
CA LYS A 3 4.42 -5.81 -8.97
C LYS A 3 3.31 -6.83 -8.77
N TYR A 4 2.38 -6.56 -7.85
CA TYR A 4 1.19 -7.37 -7.70
C TYR A 4 0.25 -7.17 -8.90
N ARG A 5 -0.15 -8.26 -9.54
CA ARG A 5 -1.05 -8.26 -10.71
C ARG A 5 -2.37 -8.99 -10.47
N GLY A 6 -2.58 -9.49 -9.26
CA GLY A 6 -3.78 -10.22 -8.90
C GLY A 6 -4.99 -9.31 -8.60
N PRO A 7 -6.12 -9.89 -8.19
CA PRO A 7 -7.34 -9.15 -7.88
C PRO A 7 -7.16 -8.27 -6.64
N THR A 8 -7.46 -6.98 -6.79
CA THR A 8 -7.31 -5.97 -5.72
C THR A 8 -8.43 -6.03 -4.68
N CYS A 9 -9.65 -6.37 -5.09
CA CYS A 9 -10.75 -6.61 -4.14
C CYS A 9 -10.43 -7.70 -3.13
N LYS A 10 -9.75 -8.75 -3.55
CA LYS A 10 -9.31 -9.84 -2.67
C LYS A 10 -8.41 -9.33 -1.55
N LEU A 11 -7.50 -8.40 -1.85
CA LEU A 11 -6.63 -7.79 -0.86
C LEU A 11 -7.40 -6.95 0.16
N SER A 12 -8.30 -6.09 -0.30
CA SER A 12 -9.14 -5.27 0.57
C SER A 12 -10.07 -6.13 1.45
N ARG A 13 -10.64 -7.18 0.89
CA ARG A 13 -11.46 -8.14 1.63
C ARG A 13 -10.67 -8.88 2.70
N ARG A 14 -9.43 -9.26 2.41
CA ARG A 14 -8.55 -9.94 3.37
C ARG A 14 -8.23 -9.06 4.56
N GLU A 15 -7.99 -7.78 4.34
CA GLU A 15 -7.67 -6.81 5.40
C GLU A 15 -8.94 -6.21 6.05
N GLY A 16 -10.11 -6.43 5.46
CA GLY A 16 -11.39 -5.94 5.98
C GLY A 16 -11.54 -4.42 5.96
N THR A 17 -10.79 -3.74 5.10
CA THR A 17 -10.81 -2.29 4.98
C THR A 17 -10.49 -1.85 3.55
N ASP A 18 -10.82 -0.62 3.20
CA ASP A 18 -10.40 -0.01 1.95
C ASP A 18 -8.89 0.26 1.98
N LEU A 19 -8.18 -0.32 1.02
CA LEU A 19 -6.74 -0.09 0.82
C LEU A 19 -6.48 0.94 -0.29
N PHE A 20 -7.52 1.59 -0.80
CA PHE A 20 -7.43 2.59 -1.87
C PHE A 20 -6.77 2.05 -3.15
N LEU A 21 -7.06 0.78 -3.48
CA LEU A 21 -6.52 0.09 -4.65
C LEU A 21 -7.40 0.22 -5.89
N LYS A 22 -8.63 0.67 -5.74
CA LYS A 22 -9.56 0.95 -6.84
C LYS A 22 -9.62 2.45 -7.11
N SER A 23 -9.94 2.80 -8.35
CA SER A 23 -10.10 4.19 -8.75
C SER A 23 -11.11 4.93 -7.90
N ARG A 24 -10.86 6.21 -7.68
CA ARG A 24 -11.80 7.12 -7.02
C ARG A 24 -13.06 7.24 -7.88
N GLY A 25 -14.17 7.54 -7.32
CA GLY A 25 -15.42 7.77 -8.05
C GLY A 25 -16.57 6.98 -7.50
N ASN A 26 -16.45 5.67 -7.32
CA ASN A 26 -17.49 4.86 -6.70
C ASN A 26 -17.00 4.31 -5.35
N PRO A 27 -17.88 4.22 -4.33
CA PRO A 27 -17.50 3.65 -3.05
C PRO A 27 -17.09 2.18 -3.20
N LEU A 28 -16.18 1.75 -2.31
CA LEU A 28 -15.63 0.39 -2.36
C LEU A 28 -16.72 -0.67 -2.16
N GLU A 29 -17.70 -0.39 -1.32
CA GLU A 29 -18.83 -1.29 -1.05
C GLU A 29 -19.61 -1.67 -2.32
N SER A 30 -19.68 -0.77 -3.30
CA SER A 30 -20.33 -1.06 -4.58
C SER A 30 -19.50 -1.96 -5.50
N LYS A 31 -18.19 -2.07 -5.26
CA LYS A 31 -17.24 -2.82 -6.10
C LYS A 31 -16.78 -4.12 -5.46
N CYS A 32 -16.72 -4.19 -4.15
CA CYS A 32 -16.17 -5.30 -3.38
C CYS A 32 -17.01 -5.57 -2.13
N LYS A 33 -17.21 -6.83 -1.81
CA LYS A 33 -17.83 -7.26 -0.53
C LYS A 33 -16.77 -7.26 0.58
N VAL A 34 -16.45 -6.10 1.13
CA VAL A 34 -15.34 -5.92 2.09
C VAL A 34 -15.55 -6.69 3.39
N GLU A 35 -16.80 -6.85 3.81
CA GLU A 35 -17.14 -7.54 5.06
C GLU A 35 -16.88 -9.05 5.02
N GLN A 36 -16.77 -9.64 3.83
CA GLN A 36 -16.57 -11.06 3.65
C GLN A 36 -15.12 -11.34 3.25
N LYS A 37 -14.42 -12.11 4.10
CA LYS A 37 -13.05 -12.57 3.79
C LYS A 37 -13.04 -13.40 2.50
N PRO A 38 -11.97 -13.34 1.71
CA PRO A 38 -11.85 -14.12 0.49
C PRO A 38 -11.64 -15.62 0.80
N GLY A 39 -12.03 -16.47 -0.14
CA GLY A 39 -11.85 -17.91 -0.06
C GLY A 39 -13.11 -18.67 0.33
N GLN A 40 -13.03 -19.99 0.23
CA GLN A 40 -14.16 -20.89 0.48
C GLN A 40 -14.70 -20.80 1.91
N HIS A 41 -13.83 -20.55 2.88
CA HIS A 41 -14.16 -20.48 4.31
C HIS A 41 -14.18 -19.03 4.84
N GLY A 42 -14.43 -18.05 3.99
CA GLY A 42 -14.40 -16.64 4.35
C GLY A 42 -15.39 -16.23 5.44
N ALA A 43 -16.48 -16.96 5.62
CA ALA A 43 -17.47 -16.71 6.66
C ALA A 43 -17.05 -17.21 8.05
N ARG A 44 -16.04 -18.07 8.15
CA ARG A 44 -15.56 -18.61 9.42
C ARG A 44 -14.80 -17.52 10.20
N ARG A 45 -15.24 -17.25 11.42
CA ARG A 45 -14.58 -16.35 12.36
C ARG A 45 -13.98 -17.18 13.47
N GLY A 46 -12.66 -17.10 13.63
CA GLY A 46 -11.95 -17.69 14.76
C GLY A 46 -11.24 -16.61 15.58
N ARG A 47 -10.80 -16.96 16.77
CA ARG A 47 -9.95 -16.09 17.59
C ARG A 47 -8.62 -15.85 16.87
N GLU A 48 -8.24 -14.60 16.70
CA GLU A 48 -6.96 -14.24 16.10
C GLU A 48 -5.86 -14.28 17.18
N SER A 49 -4.71 -14.86 16.84
CA SER A 49 -3.51 -14.82 17.67
C SER A 49 -2.84 -13.45 17.54
N ASP A 50 -1.98 -13.08 18.50
CA ASP A 50 -1.20 -11.84 18.44
C ASP A 50 -0.33 -11.76 17.19
N TYR A 51 0.25 -12.88 16.78
CA TYR A 51 0.99 -12.99 15.52
C TYR A 51 0.10 -12.65 14.31
N ALA A 52 -1.12 -13.17 14.27
CA ALA A 52 -2.06 -12.90 13.17
C ALA A 52 -2.42 -11.41 13.10
N VAL A 53 -2.65 -10.75 14.24
CA VAL A 53 -2.94 -9.32 14.31
C VAL A 53 -1.76 -8.49 13.77
N GLN A 54 -0.54 -8.79 14.21
CA GLN A 54 0.67 -8.12 13.76
C GLN A 54 0.93 -8.34 12.27
N LEU A 55 0.71 -9.56 11.77
CA LEU A 55 0.83 -9.89 10.36
C LEU A 55 -0.18 -9.08 9.52
N ARG A 56 -1.42 -8.96 9.97
CA ARG A 56 -2.44 -8.18 9.26
C ARG A 56 -2.07 -6.71 9.21
N ALA A 57 -1.59 -6.12 10.29
CA ALA A 57 -1.12 -4.74 10.33
C ALA A 57 -0.01 -4.48 9.29
N LYS A 58 1.01 -5.33 9.27
CA LYS A 58 2.10 -5.26 8.29
C LYS A 58 1.60 -5.39 6.86
N GLN A 59 0.78 -6.40 6.59
CA GLN A 59 0.28 -6.67 5.24
C GLN A 59 -0.63 -5.55 4.72
N ARG A 60 -1.41 -4.95 5.61
CA ARG A 60 -2.24 -3.79 5.27
C ARG A 60 -1.40 -2.64 4.72
N ILE A 61 -0.36 -2.25 5.47
CA ILE A 61 0.53 -1.16 5.06
C ILE A 61 1.23 -1.51 3.74
N ARG A 62 1.81 -2.68 3.65
CA ARG A 62 2.53 -3.15 2.46
C ARG A 62 1.65 -3.12 1.21
N ARG A 63 0.43 -3.60 1.32
CA ARG A 63 -0.53 -3.67 0.21
C ARG A 63 -1.06 -2.30 -0.18
N MET A 64 -1.27 -1.43 0.80
CA MET A 64 -1.73 -0.06 0.56
C MET A 64 -0.72 0.71 -0.31
N TYR A 65 0.57 0.60 0.00
CA TYR A 65 1.63 1.26 -0.77
C TYR A 65 2.10 0.46 -1.99
N GLY A 66 1.63 -0.76 -2.17
CA GLY A 66 2.00 -1.61 -3.32
C GLY A 66 3.46 -2.07 -3.29
N VAL A 67 4.05 -2.20 -2.12
CA VAL A 67 5.46 -2.60 -1.93
C VAL A 67 5.54 -4.11 -1.77
N LEU A 68 6.51 -4.75 -2.44
CA LEU A 68 6.78 -6.16 -2.27
C LEU A 68 7.60 -6.44 -1.00
N GLU A 69 7.55 -7.67 -0.51
CA GLU A 69 8.10 -8.08 0.78
C GLU A 69 9.59 -7.72 0.95
N LYS A 70 10.42 -8.01 -0.06
CA LYS A 70 11.86 -7.71 0.00
C LYS A 70 12.13 -6.22 0.18
N GLN A 71 11.44 -5.39 -0.59
CA GLN A 71 11.59 -3.93 -0.52
C GLN A 71 11.03 -3.39 0.80
N PHE A 72 9.92 -3.93 1.28
CA PHE A 72 9.37 -3.56 2.58
C PHE A 72 10.33 -3.86 3.73
N ARG A 73 10.98 -5.01 3.71
CA ARG A 73 12.04 -5.36 4.68
C ARG A 73 13.20 -4.39 4.64
N ASN A 74 13.61 -3.96 3.46
CA ASN A 74 14.70 -2.97 3.33
C ASN A 74 14.29 -1.63 3.96
N TYR A 75 13.08 -1.15 3.72
CA TYR A 75 12.56 0.05 4.37
C TYR A 75 12.49 -0.10 5.89
N TYR A 76 12.08 -1.26 6.38
CA TYR A 76 12.03 -1.53 7.80
C TYR A 76 13.42 -1.47 8.44
N LYS A 77 14.43 -2.09 7.82
CA LYS A 77 15.81 -2.03 8.30
C LYS A 77 16.34 -0.59 8.37
N LEU A 78 16.10 0.20 7.35
CA LEU A 78 16.48 1.62 7.34
C LEU A 78 15.73 2.42 8.42
N ALA A 79 14.46 2.15 8.62
CA ALA A 79 13.66 2.79 9.65
C ALA A 79 14.12 2.47 11.06
N ASP A 80 14.56 1.22 11.28
CA ASP A 80 15.08 0.75 12.56
C ASP A 80 16.43 1.38 12.92
N GLN A 81 17.27 1.62 11.91
CA GLN A 81 18.58 2.27 12.08
C GLN A 81 18.47 3.79 12.34
N LYS A 82 17.37 4.41 11.93
CA LYS A 82 17.17 5.84 12.11
C LYS A 82 16.68 6.16 13.52
N LYS A 83 17.18 7.25 14.11
CA LYS A 83 16.73 7.73 15.42
C LYS A 83 15.21 8.03 15.41
N GLY A 84 14.55 7.68 16.49
CA GLY A 84 13.12 7.88 16.68
C GLY A 84 12.33 6.57 16.62
N ALA A 85 11.00 6.67 16.60
CA ALA A 85 10.13 5.50 16.54
C ALA A 85 10.21 4.82 15.18
N THR A 86 10.50 3.53 15.15
CA THR A 86 10.64 2.74 13.92
C THR A 86 9.40 2.79 13.04
N GLY A 87 8.20 2.71 13.62
CA GLY A 87 6.94 2.79 12.89
C GLY A 87 6.74 4.12 12.17
N VAL A 88 7.03 5.23 12.84
CA VAL A 88 6.96 6.58 12.25
C VAL A 88 7.98 6.73 11.13
N ASN A 89 9.21 6.27 11.33
CA ASN A 89 10.26 6.30 10.33
C ASN A 89 9.88 5.49 9.09
N LEU A 90 9.30 4.30 9.29
CA LEU A 90 8.84 3.44 8.19
C LEU A 90 7.75 4.13 7.37
N LEU A 91 6.75 4.71 8.00
CA LEU A 91 5.68 5.44 7.32
C LEU A 91 6.24 6.65 6.56
N ASN A 92 7.19 7.38 7.14
CA ASN A 92 7.86 8.49 6.46
C ASN A 92 8.57 8.03 5.19
N PHE A 93 9.30 6.93 5.23
CA PHE A 93 9.96 6.37 4.04
C PHE A 93 8.95 5.94 2.97
N LEU A 94 7.83 5.35 3.35
CA LEU A 94 6.79 4.95 2.40
C LEU A 94 6.09 6.16 1.79
N GLU A 95 5.81 7.20 2.58
CA GLU A 95 5.19 8.44 2.09
C GLU A 95 6.12 9.26 1.18
N GLN A 96 7.43 9.14 1.33
CA GLN A 96 8.42 9.82 0.49
C GLN A 96 8.61 9.17 -0.89
N ARG A 97 8.04 8.02 -1.15
CA ARG A 97 8.13 7.39 -2.47
C ARG A 97 7.51 8.28 -3.54
N LEU A 98 8.18 8.38 -4.69
CA LEU A 98 7.70 9.23 -5.79
C LEU A 98 6.32 8.81 -6.30
N ASP A 99 6.06 7.52 -6.42
CA ASP A 99 4.75 7.00 -6.81
C ASP A 99 3.64 7.44 -5.85
N ASN A 100 3.91 7.40 -4.54
CA ASN A 100 2.99 7.88 -3.53
C ASN A 100 2.78 9.40 -3.60
N VAL A 101 3.84 10.18 -3.78
CA VAL A 101 3.76 11.64 -3.93
C VAL A 101 2.90 12.01 -5.13
N VAL A 102 3.12 11.39 -6.28
CA VAL A 102 2.33 11.58 -7.50
C VAL A 102 0.85 11.23 -7.27
N TYR A 103 0.59 10.14 -6.56
CA TYR A 103 -0.77 9.76 -6.16
C TYR A 103 -1.42 10.82 -5.25
N ARG A 104 -0.70 11.31 -4.24
CA ARG A 104 -1.19 12.34 -3.31
C ARG A 104 -1.46 13.68 -4.01
N MET A 105 -0.69 14.00 -5.03
CA MET A 105 -0.90 15.20 -5.87
C MET A 105 -2.12 15.06 -6.79
N GLY A 106 -2.69 13.88 -6.95
CA GLY A 106 -3.90 13.64 -7.74
C GLY A 106 -3.67 13.32 -9.20
N PHE A 107 -2.41 13.11 -9.66
CA PHE A 107 -2.11 12.74 -11.04
C PHE A 107 -2.57 11.33 -11.41
N GLY A 108 -2.57 10.41 -10.44
CA GLY A 108 -3.12 9.08 -10.60
C GLY A 108 -4.28 8.84 -9.66
N SER A 109 -5.28 8.07 -10.08
CA SER A 109 -6.42 7.71 -9.24
C SER A 109 -6.09 6.61 -8.21
N THR A 110 -5.00 5.87 -8.45
CA THR A 110 -4.46 4.85 -7.53
C THR A 110 -2.94 4.95 -7.48
N ARG A 111 -2.34 4.37 -6.43
CA ARG A 111 -0.87 4.28 -6.35
C ARG A 111 -0.27 3.43 -7.47
N ALA A 112 -0.98 2.38 -7.91
CA ALA A 112 -0.55 1.54 -9.02
C ALA A 112 -0.51 2.34 -10.34
N GLU A 113 -1.52 3.16 -10.62
CA GLU A 113 -1.55 4.06 -11.76
C GLU A 113 -0.42 5.09 -11.70
N SER A 114 -0.23 5.72 -10.55
CA SER A 114 0.84 6.70 -10.33
C SER A 114 2.24 6.08 -10.53
N ARG A 115 2.43 4.85 -10.07
CA ARG A 115 3.66 4.09 -10.29
C ARG A 115 3.91 3.82 -11.78
N GLN A 116 2.87 3.52 -12.54
CA GLN A 116 2.99 3.35 -13.99
C GLN A 116 3.38 4.66 -14.67
N LEU A 117 2.78 5.78 -14.29
CA LEU A 117 3.14 7.11 -14.79
C LEU A 117 4.62 7.42 -14.55
N VAL A 118 5.11 7.15 -13.36
CA VAL A 118 6.53 7.33 -13.00
C VAL A 118 7.43 6.40 -13.81
N SER A 119 7.08 5.11 -13.89
CA SER A 119 7.87 4.10 -14.60
C SER A 119 7.95 4.34 -16.10
N HIS A 120 6.90 4.90 -16.69
CA HIS A 120 6.83 5.24 -18.12
C HIS A 120 7.37 6.65 -18.43
N LYS A 121 8.03 7.28 -17.45
CA LYS A 121 8.65 8.61 -17.61
C LYS A 121 7.67 9.73 -17.98
N ALA A 122 6.39 9.57 -17.61
CA ALA A 122 5.39 10.62 -17.81
C ALA A 122 5.52 11.77 -16.80
N ILE A 123 6.29 11.57 -15.73
CA ILE A 123 6.53 12.56 -14.67
C ILE A 123 7.97 13.04 -14.75
N ILE A 124 8.15 14.36 -14.80
CA ILE A 124 9.45 15.03 -14.80
C ILE A 124 9.59 15.82 -13.52
N ILE A 125 10.70 15.62 -12.82
CA ILE A 125 11.05 16.40 -11.63
C ILE A 125 12.15 17.37 -12.02
N LYS A 126 11.88 18.67 -11.84
CA LYS A 126 12.87 19.72 -12.02
C LYS A 126 13.37 20.19 -10.66
N PHE A 127 14.65 20.07 -10.42
CA PHE A 127 15.29 20.64 -9.25
C PHE A 127 15.71 22.09 -9.57
N LYS A 128 15.18 23.05 -8.82
CA LYS A 128 15.79 24.36 -8.81
C LYS A 128 17.00 24.27 -7.89
N GLY A 129 18.20 24.38 -8.46
CA GLY A 129 19.40 24.46 -7.67
C GLY A 129 19.30 25.66 -6.73
N VAL A 130 19.47 25.42 -5.45
CA VAL A 130 19.72 26.49 -4.48
C VAL A 130 21.19 26.85 -4.66
N MET A 131 21.43 28.00 -5.25
CA MET A 131 22.77 28.58 -5.25
C MET A 131 23.08 29.18 -3.89
#